data_d5ffa49caeac617a141c8d5d96928ae9
#
_entry.id   d5ffa49caeac617a141c8d5d96928ae9
#
_cell.length_a   1.000
_cell.length_b   1.000
_cell.length_c   1.000
_cell.angle_alpha   90.00
_cell.angle_beta   90.00
_cell.angle_gamma   90.00
#
_symmetry.space_group_name_H-M   'P 1'
#
loop_
_entity.id
_entity.type
_entity.pdbx_description
1 polymer ?
#
loop_
_entity_poly.entity_id
_entity_poly.type
_entity_poly.pdbx_seq_one_letter_code
_entity_poly.pdbx_strand_id
1 'polypeptide(L)'
;MSKNIHICNRCENNSLTFKSPHYSPEEYFEGNPKAKVWIIGLNPKLDDDKKKHTDQKKKDLREYFKNNGKTIHSYFKTFKKVSEQLFDMFEKDEAAHTDIVKCATNSFTFTSNKVRKDVIKNCQPYLIEQIKKYQPDLIICNGAAVCETIKSIVKPKKELNGLETSYVGSIDNYKVRVVLSGFIGRIDNYARRRLGKEIEQYLNK
;
A
#
# COMPACT_ATOMS: atom_id res chain seq x y z
N MET A 1 25.02 8.68 13.63
CA MET A 1 24.19 9.87 13.39
C MET A 1 22.73 9.45 13.47
N SER A 2 21.97 9.89 14.49
CA SER A 2 20.53 9.64 14.57
C SER A 2 19.86 10.43 13.45
N LYS A 3 19.22 9.75 12.50
CA LYS A 3 18.37 10.41 11.52
C LYS A 3 17.25 11.12 12.29
N ASN A 4 17.15 12.44 12.14
CA ASN A 4 15.99 13.19 12.63
C ASN A 4 14.75 12.63 11.94
N ILE A 5 13.90 11.94 12.71
CA ILE A 5 12.63 11.41 12.20
C ILE A 5 11.68 12.60 12.05
N HIS A 6 11.24 12.85 10.82
CA HIS A 6 10.24 13.87 10.56
C HIS A 6 8.88 13.41 11.11
N ILE A 7 8.39 14.10 12.14
CA ILE A 7 7.07 13.86 12.71
C ILE A 7 6.06 14.69 11.93
N CYS A 8 5.13 14.02 11.25
CA CYS A 8 4.08 14.70 10.51
C CYS A 8 2.98 15.20 11.48
N ASN A 9 2.68 16.49 11.43
CA ASN A 9 1.62 17.14 12.21
C ASN A 9 0.36 17.49 11.40
N ARG A 10 0.28 17.09 10.13
CA ARG A 10 -0.83 17.47 9.22
C ARG A 10 -2.22 17.02 9.66
N CYS A 11 -2.30 16.10 10.60
CA CYS A 11 -3.57 15.53 11.09
C CYS A 11 -3.84 15.83 12.57
N GLU A 12 -3.11 16.73 13.21
CA GLU A 12 -3.28 17.08 14.64
C GLU A 12 -4.68 17.57 14.99
N ASN A 13 -5.35 18.25 14.06
CA ASN A 13 -6.70 18.77 14.24
C ASN A 13 -7.81 17.76 13.90
N ASN A 14 -7.47 16.53 13.56
CA ASN A 14 -8.45 15.48 13.30
C ASN A 14 -8.79 14.74 14.60
N SER A 15 -10.05 14.33 14.75
CA SER A 15 -10.53 13.56 15.91
C SER A 15 -9.92 12.16 16.04
N LEU A 16 -8.98 11.80 15.17
CA LEU A 16 -8.30 10.51 15.15
C LEU A 16 -7.01 10.57 15.95
N THR A 17 -6.87 9.64 16.88
CA THR A 17 -5.58 9.41 17.52
C THR A 17 -4.72 8.57 16.60
N PHE A 18 -3.73 9.21 15.96
CA PHE A 18 -2.69 8.52 15.21
C PHE A 18 -1.50 8.24 16.13
N LYS A 19 -0.99 7.02 16.09
CA LYS A 19 0.35 6.78 16.61
C LYS A 19 1.33 7.21 15.52
N SER A 20 2.12 8.23 15.84
CA SER A 20 3.23 8.63 15.00
C SER A 20 4.14 7.42 14.78
N PRO A 21 4.42 7.06 13.55
CA PRO A 21 5.39 6.02 13.25
C PRO A 21 6.79 6.50 13.71
N HIS A 22 7.65 5.56 14.09
CA HIS A 22 9.07 5.84 14.35
C HIS A 22 9.88 6.01 13.04
N TYR A 23 9.20 6.35 11.94
CA TYR A 23 9.78 6.61 10.63
C TYR A 23 9.09 7.83 10.01
N SER A 24 9.81 8.51 9.15
CA SER A 24 9.23 9.60 8.36
C SER A 24 8.16 9.04 7.40
N PRO A 25 7.03 9.76 7.20
CA PRO A 25 5.97 9.31 6.29
C PRO A 25 6.48 8.99 4.88
N GLU A 26 7.50 9.71 4.42
CA GLU A 26 8.16 9.52 3.13
C GLU A 26 8.88 8.17 3.02
N GLU A 27 9.32 7.60 4.15
CA GLU A 27 10.09 6.36 4.21
C GLU A 27 9.22 5.13 4.54
N TYR A 28 7.90 5.30 4.66
CA TYR A 28 7.03 4.18 5.01
C TYR A 28 6.86 3.21 3.86
N PHE A 29 7.48 2.06 4.01
CA PHE A 29 7.35 0.87 3.17
C PHE A 29 7.53 -0.42 3.97
N GLU A 30 6.87 -1.45 3.50
CA GLU A 30 7.10 -2.84 3.87
C GLU A 30 7.69 -3.54 2.63
N GLY A 31 8.88 -4.12 2.75
CA GLY A 31 9.67 -4.63 1.64
C GLY A 31 10.56 -3.56 0.97
N ASN A 32 11.02 -3.82 -0.23
CA ASN A 32 11.97 -2.99 -0.95
C ASN A 32 11.27 -1.84 -1.72
N PRO A 33 11.42 -0.57 -1.34
CA PRO A 33 10.76 0.53 -2.04
C PRO A 33 11.22 0.70 -3.49
N LYS A 34 12.37 0.13 -3.86
CA LYS A 34 12.89 0.13 -5.25
C LYS A 34 12.30 -1.00 -6.09
N ALA A 35 11.49 -1.88 -5.49
CA ALA A 35 10.81 -2.93 -6.23
C ALA A 35 9.89 -2.35 -7.29
N LYS A 36 9.77 -3.04 -8.41
CA LYS A 36 8.96 -2.58 -9.54
C LYS A 36 7.47 -2.88 -9.39
N VAL A 37 7.13 -3.72 -8.42
CA VAL A 37 5.74 -4.08 -8.10
C VAL A 37 5.38 -3.55 -6.72
N TRP A 38 4.36 -2.71 -6.66
CA TRP A 38 3.87 -2.16 -5.40
C TRP A 38 2.43 -2.58 -5.13
N ILE A 39 2.17 -2.99 -3.89
CA ILE A 39 0.81 -3.09 -3.35
C ILE A 39 0.57 -1.86 -2.50
N ILE A 40 -0.57 -1.18 -2.74
CA ILE A 40 -0.96 -0.01 -1.97
C ILE A 40 -2.23 -0.32 -1.18
N GLY A 41 -2.12 -0.23 0.16
CA GLY A 41 -3.21 -0.40 1.10
C GLY A 41 -3.80 0.93 1.58
N LEU A 42 -4.70 0.85 2.56
CA LEU A 42 -5.39 2.01 3.11
C LEU A 42 -4.58 2.72 4.19
N ASN A 43 -4.23 1.98 5.25
CA ASN A 43 -3.46 2.49 6.39
C ASN A 43 -2.82 1.34 7.18
N PRO A 44 -1.68 1.58 7.84
CA PRO A 44 -1.10 0.62 8.75
C PRO A 44 -2.06 0.31 9.90
N LYS A 45 -2.18 -0.97 10.25
CA LYS A 45 -2.91 -1.38 11.44
C LYS A 45 -2.05 -1.14 12.69
N LEU A 46 -2.67 -0.63 13.76
CA LEU A 46 -2.06 -0.71 15.08
C LEU A 46 -2.13 -2.17 15.54
N ASP A 47 -0.97 -2.75 15.85
CA ASP A 47 -0.95 -3.97 16.64
C ASP A 47 -1.36 -3.61 18.07
N ASP A 48 -2.27 -4.38 18.66
CA ASP A 48 -2.74 -4.21 20.05
C ASP A 48 -1.59 -4.41 21.06
N ASP A 49 -0.56 -5.14 20.67
CA ASP A 49 0.70 -5.19 21.41
C ASP A 49 1.47 -3.89 21.19
N LYS A 50 1.73 -3.20 22.27
CA LYS A 50 2.52 -1.97 22.46
C LYS A 50 3.94 -2.00 21.82
N LYS A 51 4.18 -2.88 20.87
CA LYS A 51 5.46 -3.02 20.16
C LYS A 51 5.60 -1.86 19.18
N LYS A 52 6.52 -1.00 19.54
CA LYS A 52 7.04 0.09 18.72
C LYS A 52 7.29 -0.40 17.29
N HIS A 53 6.78 0.31 16.28
CA HIS A 53 7.23 0.19 14.91
C HIS A 53 8.68 0.68 14.84
N THR A 54 9.62 -0.12 15.29
CA THR A 54 11.05 0.16 15.27
C THR A 54 11.65 -0.22 13.92
N ASP A 55 12.85 0.27 13.61
CA ASP A 55 13.65 -0.21 12.47
C ASP A 55 13.81 -1.73 12.45
N GLN A 56 13.66 -2.35 13.60
CA GLN A 56 13.62 -3.79 13.78
C GLN A 56 12.43 -4.42 13.04
N LYS A 57 11.25 -3.76 12.95
CA LYS A 57 10.12 -4.25 12.14
C LYS A 57 10.39 -4.18 10.62
N LYS A 58 11.20 -3.24 10.12
CA LYS A 58 11.64 -3.26 8.71
C LYS A 58 12.53 -4.47 8.40
N LYS A 59 13.42 -4.86 9.32
CA LYS A 59 14.22 -6.09 9.22
C LYS A 59 13.37 -7.33 9.42
N ASP A 60 12.48 -7.31 10.41
CA ASP A 60 11.57 -8.40 10.75
C ASP A 60 10.58 -8.72 9.62
N LEU A 61 10.22 -7.75 8.78
CA LEU A 61 9.36 -8.01 7.61
C LEU A 61 10.07 -8.81 6.53
N ARG A 62 11.36 -8.54 6.28
CA ARG A 62 12.17 -9.35 5.36
C ARG A 62 12.38 -10.76 5.88
N GLU A 63 12.73 -10.91 7.15
CA GLU A 63 12.85 -12.21 7.83
C GLU A 63 11.50 -12.92 7.92
N TYR A 64 10.48 -12.18 8.09
CA TYR A 64 9.11 -12.56 8.20
C TYR A 64 8.57 -13.19 6.88
N PHE A 65 8.91 -12.67 5.72
CA PHE A 65 8.62 -13.30 4.43
C PHE A 65 9.54 -14.51 4.17
N LYS A 66 10.83 -14.43 4.55
CA LYS A 66 11.81 -15.52 4.40
C LYS A 66 11.53 -16.76 5.26
N ASN A 67 10.87 -16.61 6.40
CA ASN A 67 10.56 -17.70 7.33
C ASN A 67 9.28 -18.49 7.00
N ASN A 68 8.91 -18.63 5.71
CA ASN A 68 7.74 -19.38 5.24
C ASN A 68 6.43 -19.03 5.95
N GLY A 69 6.27 -17.80 6.34
CA GLY A 69 5.00 -17.28 6.78
C GLY A 69 4.51 -17.74 8.15
N LYS A 70 5.32 -18.37 8.99
CA LYS A 70 4.87 -18.82 10.32
C LYS A 70 4.45 -17.67 11.23
N THR A 71 5.02 -16.49 11.05
CA THR A 71 4.75 -15.27 11.84
C THR A 71 4.02 -14.18 11.04
N ILE A 72 3.68 -14.42 9.77
CA ILE A 72 3.11 -13.40 8.87
C ILE A 72 1.72 -12.98 9.32
N HIS A 73 1.51 -11.66 9.42
CA HIS A 73 0.20 -11.07 9.63
C HIS A 73 -0.80 -11.58 8.58
N SER A 74 -2.01 -11.91 9.01
CA SER A 74 -3.07 -12.51 8.16
C SER A 74 -3.35 -11.74 6.88
N TYR A 75 -3.10 -10.43 6.88
CA TYR A 75 -3.20 -9.56 5.72
C TYR A 75 -2.31 -10.03 4.57
N PHE A 76 -1.00 -10.25 4.82
CA PHE A 76 -0.09 -10.71 3.77
C PHE A 76 -0.35 -12.15 3.35
N LYS A 77 -0.78 -13.03 4.28
CA LYS A 77 -1.21 -14.40 3.93
C LYS A 77 -2.35 -14.41 2.90
N THR A 78 -3.17 -13.36 2.90
CA THR A 78 -4.26 -13.24 1.93
C THR A 78 -3.75 -13.01 0.51
N PHE A 79 -2.59 -12.34 0.33
CA PHE A 79 -1.98 -12.16 -0.99
C PHE A 79 -1.52 -13.49 -1.60
N LYS A 80 -1.05 -14.44 -0.79
CA LYS A 80 -0.75 -15.80 -1.27
C LYS A 80 -1.97 -16.47 -1.91
N LYS A 81 -3.20 -16.18 -1.42
CA LYS A 81 -4.45 -16.67 -2.01
C LYS A 81 -4.84 -15.96 -3.31
N VAL A 82 -4.24 -14.81 -3.59
CA VAL A 82 -4.43 -14.06 -4.84
C VAL A 82 -3.46 -14.59 -5.90
N SER A 83 -2.16 -14.57 -5.59
CA SER A 83 -1.09 -15.05 -6.48
C SER A 83 0.10 -15.50 -5.62
N GLU A 84 0.55 -16.76 -5.83
CA GLU A 84 1.77 -17.25 -5.20
C GLU A 84 3.00 -16.51 -5.73
N GLN A 85 3.04 -16.24 -7.04
CA GLN A 85 4.11 -15.48 -7.66
C GLN A 85 4.30 -14.10 -7.02
N LEU A 86 3.21 -13.35 -6.82
CA LEU A 86 3.26 -12.06 -6.13
C LEU A 86 3.75 -12.19 -4.68
N PHE A 87 3.34 -13.24 -3.99
CA PHE A 87 3.77 -13.50 -2.63
C PHE A 87 5.27 -13.80 -2.57
N ASP A 88 5.79 -14.63 -3.46
CA ASP A 88 7.21 -14.98 -3.56
C ASP A 88 8.08 -13.76 -3.89
N MET A 89 7.54 -12.77 -4.62
CA MET A 89 8.24 -11.51 -4.90
C MET A 89 8.56 -10.72 -3.62
N PHE A 90 7.71 -10.78 -2.59
CA PHE A 90 8.05 -10.19 -1.28
C PHE A 90 9.25 -10.87 -0.62
N GLU A 91 9.33 -12.21 -0.72
CA GLU A 91 10.46 -12.97 -0.17
C GLU A 91 11.77 -12.63 -0.88
N LYS A 92 11.69 -12.28 -2.18
CA LYS A 92 12.83 -11.92 -3.03
C LYS A 92 13.17 -10.42 -3.03
N ASP A 93 12.50 -9.59 -2.24
CA ASP A 93 12.62 -8.12 -2.28
C ASP A 93 12.23 -7.48 -3.64
N GLU A 94 11.42 -8.17 -4.44
CA GLU A 94 10.95 -7.73 -5.76
C GLU A 94 9.57 -7.05 -5.71
N ALA A 95 8.92 -7.07 -4.55
CA ALA A 95 7.67 -6.35 -4.29
C ALA A 95 7.77 -5.50 -3.03
N ALA A 96 6.98 -4.42 -2.99
CA ALA A 96 6.84 -3.56 -1.83
C ALA A 96 5.38 -3.30 -1.49
N HIS A 97 5.11 -3.02 -0.23
CA HIS A 97 3.83 -2.54 0.25
C HIS A 97 3.96 -1.17 0.89
N THR A 98 3.01 -0.30 0.61
CA THR A 98 2.81 0.97 1.33
C THR A 98 1.33 1.27 1.44
N ASP A 99 0.96 2.34 2.15
CA ASP A 99 -0.42 2.74 2.32
C ASP A 99 -0.66 4.18 1.85
N ILE A 100 -1.90 4.50 1.49
CA ILE A 100 -2.28 5.88 1.16
C ILE A 100 -2.29 6.79 2.39
N VAL A 101 -2.51 6.24 3.59
CA VAL A 101 -2.34 6.90 4.89
C VAL A 101 -1.14 6.32 5.59
N LYS A 102 -0.19 7.17 6.01
CA LYS A 102 1.10 6.73 6.54
C LYS A 102 1.10 6.45 8.04
N CYS A 103 0.09 6.91 8.76
CA CYS A 103 0.00 6.76 10.21
C CYS A 103 -0.90 5.59 10.59
N ALA A 104 -0.48 4.84 11.61
CA ALA A 104 -1.24 3.69 12.10
C ALA A 104 -2.43 4.13 12.97
N THR A 105 -3.61 3.58 12.69
CA THR A 105 -4.80 3.71 13.53
C THR A 105 -5.75 2.54 13.30
N ASN A 106 -6.41 2.07 14.36
CA ASN A 106 -7.45 1.05 14.26
C ASN A 106 -8.85 1.65 14.03
N SER A 107 -9.01 2.96 14.28
CA SER A 107 -10.32 3.64 14.20
C SER A 107 -10.61 4.24 12.82
N PHE A 108 -9.69 4.18 11.86
CA PHE A 108 -9.81 4.87 10.57
C PHE A 108 -11.07 4.45 9.78
N THR A 109 -11.40 3.17 9.77
CA THR A 109 -12.58 2.65 9.04
C THR A 109 -13.91 3.03 9.67
N PHE A 110 -13.90 3.44 10.94
CA PHE A 110 -15.11 3.81 11.71
C PHE A 110 -15.34 5.31 11.80
N THR A 111 -14.46 6.12 11.20
CA THR A 111 -14.62 7.56 11.20
C THR A 111 -15.55 8.06 10.10
N SER A 112 -16.00 9.33 10.21
CA SER A 112 -16.81 9.95 9.18
C SER A 112 -16.08 10.01 7.84
N ASN A 113 -16.84 10.00 6.74
CA ASN A 113 -16.29 10.12 5.38
C ASN A 113 -15.48 11.41 5.18
N LYS A 114 -15.88 12.52 5.83
CA LYS A 114 -15.18 13.80 5.77
C LYS A 114 -13.78 13.66 6.35
N VAL A 115 -13.67 13.18 7.59
CA VAL A 115 -12.36 13.01 8.27
C VAL A 115 -11.46 12.06 7.49
N ARG A 116 -12.00 10.95 6.96
CA ARG A 116 -11.22 10.03 6.12
C ARG A 116 -10.64 10.70 4.87
N LYS A 117 -11.45 11.49 4.16
CA LYS A 117 -11.00 12.23 2.98
C LYS A 117 -9.92 13.25 3.32
N ASP A 118 -10.07 13.98 4.43
CA ASP A 118 -9.09 14.97 4.87
C ASP A 118 -7.75 14.32 5.21
N VAL A 119 -7.77 13.20 5.94
CA VAL A 119 -6.55 12.46 6.29
C VAL A 119 -5.86 11.89 5.04
N ILE A 120 -6.61 11.30 4.10
CA ILE A 120 -6.06 10.81 2.83
C ILE A 120 -5.42 11.97 2.07
N LYS A 121 -6.11 13.11 1.95
CA LYS A 121 -5.60 14.31 1.29
C LYS A 121 -4.31 14.82 1.93
N ASN A 122 -4.22 14.82 3.26
CA ASN A 122 -3.02 15.22 4.01
C ASN A 122 -1.82 14.29 3.75
N CYS A 123 -2.07 12.99 3.53
CA CYS A 123 -1.03 12.00 3.27
C CYS A 123 -0.66 11.88 1.77
N GLN A 124 -1.53 12.33 0.86
CA GLN A 124 -1.36 12.18 -0.58
C GLN A 124 -0.02 12.71 -1.12
N PRO A 125 0.51 13.88 -0.67
CA PRO A 125 1.82 14.37 -1.13
C PRO A 125 2.96 13.37 -0.89
N TYR A 126 2.97 12.67 0.24
CA TYR A 126 4.00 11.68 0.54
C TYR A 126 3.96 10.50 -0.45
N LEU A 127 2.77 10.03 -0.80
CA LEU A 127 2.61 8.95 -1.76
C LEU A 127 3.02 9.39 -3.18
N ILE A 128 2.69 10.63 -3.57
CA ILE A 128 3.11 11.22 -4.84
C ILE A 128 4.64 11.22 -4.95
N GLU A 129 5.33 11.73 -3.94
CA GLU A 129 6.79 11.79 -3.91
C GLU A 129 7.42 10.38 -3.90
N GLN A 130 6.81 9.42 -3.21
CA GLN A 130 7.25 8.02 -3.24
C GLN A 130 7.16 7.44 -4.65
N ILE A 131 6.01 7.59 -5.34
CA ILE A 131 5.82 7.10 -6.71
C ILE A 131 6.81 7.76 -7.67
N LYS A 132 6.99 9.08 -7.59
CA LYS A 132 7.96 9.82 -8.43
C LYS A 132 9.39 9.36 -8.19
N LYS A 133 9.77 9.16 -6.93
CA LYS A 133 11.14 8.79 -6.54
C LYS A 133 11.51 7.37 -6.96
N TYR A 134 10.61 6.41 -6.78
CA TYR A 134 10.91 4.99 -6.93
C TYR A 134 10.41 4.38 -8.24
N GLN A 135 9.45 5.00 -8.89
CA GLN A 135 8.95 4.64 -10.21
C GLN A 135 8.59 3.15 -10.35
N PRO A 136 7.53 2.66 -9.65
CA PRO A 136 7.08 1.27 -9.79
C PRO A 136 6.44 1.04 -11.16
N ASP A 137 6.72 -0.08 -11.82
CA ASP A 137 6.11 -0.42 -13.11
C ASP A 137 4.65 -0.87 -12.97
N LEU A 138 4.32 -1.49 -11.82
CA LEU A 138 2.99 -1.99 -11.49
C LEU A 138 2.55 -1.54 -10.10
N ILE A 139 1.37 -0.93 -10.01
CA ILE A 139 0.69 -0.61 -8.76
C ILE A 139 -0.58 -1.47 -8.65
N ILE A 140 -0.71 -2.22 -7.56
CA ILE A 140 -1.89 -3.01 -7.22
C ILE A 140 -2.63 -2.31 -6.08
N CYS A 141 -3.81 -1.77 -6.36
CA CYS A 141 -4.65 -1.10 -5.37
C CYS A 141 -5.44 -2.11 -4.55
N ASN A 142 -5.39 -2.00 -3.21
CA ASN A 142 -6.12 -2.88 -2.31
C ASN A 142 -7.22 -2.14 -1.54
N GLY A 143 -8.37 -1.96 -2.19
CA GLY A 143 -9.56 -1.34 -1.62
C GLY A 143 -10.06 -0.11 -2.38
N ALA A 144 -11.37 0.15 -2.33
CA ALA A 144 -12.02 1.19 -3.10
C ALA A 144 -11.42 2.60 -2.87
N ALA A 145 -11.19 3.00 -1.61
CA ALA A 145 -10.60 4.30 -1.30
C ALA A 145 -9.17 4.43 -1.85
N VAL A 146 -8.42 3.32 -1.92
CA VAL A 146 -7.09 3.27 -2.53
C VAL A 146 -7.21 3.46 -4.03
N CYS A 147 -8.13 2.75 -4.69
CA CYS A 147 -8.40 2.90 -6.12
C CYS A 147 -8.71 4.35 -6.49
N GLU A 148 -9.62 5.00 -5.75
CA GLU A 148 -9.98 6.39 -6.00
C GLU A 148 -8.79 7.35 -5.80
N THR A 149 -8.00 7.14 -4.75
CA THR A 149 -6.81 7.95 -4.49
C THR A 149 -5.77 7.78 -5.60
N ILE A 150 -5.48 6.54 -6.01
CA ILE A 150 -4.50 6.28 -7.07
C ILE A 150 -4.98 6.81 -8.41
N LYS A 151 -6.26 6.68 -8.78
CA LYS A 151 -6.82 7.31 -9.98
C LYS A 151 -6.66 8.84 -9.98
N SER A 152 -6.70 9.48 -8.82
CA SER A 152 -6.48 10.93 -8.70
C SER A 152 -5.01 11.33 -8.87
N ILE A 153 -4.06 10.46 -8.52
CA ILE A 153 -2.60 10.69 -8.59
C ILE A 153 -2.04 10.26 -9.95
N VAL A 154 -2.33 9.02 -10.33
CA VAL A 154 -1.89 8.41 -11.60
C VAL A 154 -3.02 8.55 -12.60
N LYS A 155 -2.96 9.60 -13.41
CA LYS A 155 -4.04 9.93 -14.34
C LYS A 155 -4.15 8.89 -15.46
N PRO A 156 -5.32 8.24 -15.64
CA PRO A 156 -5.52 7.35 -16.77
C PRO A 156 -5.44 8.11 -18.08
N LYS A 157 -4.91 7.49 -19.13
CA LYS A 157 -4.79 8.09 -20.47
C LYS A 157 -6.13 8.29 -21.17
N LYS A 158 -7.12 7.48 -20.81
CA LYS A 158 -8.50 7.53 -21.33
C LYS A 158 -9.44 7.56 -20.14
N GLU A 159 -10.57 8.19 -20.32
CA GLU A 159 -11.64 8.10 -19.34
C GLU A 159 -12.02 6.63 -19.12
N LEU A 160 -12.13 6.23 -17.85
CA LEU A 160 -12.50 4.88 -17.47
C LEU A 160 -14.03 4.79 -17.45
N ASN A 161 -14.59 3.80 -18.11
CA ASN A 161 -16.05 3.58 -18.17
C ASN A 161 -16.62 2.89 -16.91
N GLY A 162 -15.76 2.63 -15.91
CA GLY A 162 -16.14 2.01 -14.64
C GLY A 162 -16.12 0.48 -14.66
N LEU A 163 -15.87 -0.14 -15.81
CA LEU A 163 -15.76 -1.60 -15.96
C LEU A 163 -14.32 -2.09 -15.97
N GLU A 164 -13.36 -1.17 -16.13
CA GLU A 164 -11.93 -1.53 -16.16
C GLU A 164 -11.46 -1.96 -14.79
N THR A 165 -10.77 -3.09 -14.76
CA THR A 165 -10.05 -3.62 -13.60
C THR A 165 -8.60 -3.16 -13.57
N SER A 166 -8.08 -2.61 -14.68
CA SER A 166 -6.74 -2.05 -14.76
C SER A 166 -6.63 -0.97 -15.84
N TYR A 167 -5.60 -0.12 -15.70
CA TYR A 167 -5.29 0.90 -16.70
C TYR A 167 -3.79 1.23 -16.72
N VAL A 168 -3.34 1.87 -17.78
CA VAL A 168 -2.05 2.56 -17.84
C VAL A 168 -2.29 4.04 -17.65
N GLY A 169 -1.71 4.59 -16.61
CA GLY A 169 -1.77 6.01 -16.32
C GLY A 169 -0.40 6.65 -16.29
N SER A 170 -0.36 7.93 -15.95
CA SER A 170 0.88 8.67 -15.80
C SER A 170 0.82 9.60 -14.59
N ILE A 171 2.00 9.84 -14.03
CA ILE A 171 2.28 10.89 -13.07
C ILE A 171 3.48 11.65 -13.62
N ASP A 172 3.31 12.95 -13.89
CA ASP A 172 4.24 13.72 -14.72
C ASP A 172 4.49 12.97 -16.06
N ASN A 173 5.75 12.69 -16.39
CA ASN A 173 6.16 11.97 -17.61
C ASN A 173 6.33 10.45 -17.40
N TYR A 174 6.13 9.97 -16.17
CA TYR A 174 6.31 8.56 -15.83
C TYR A 174 5.01 7.78 -16.02
N LYS A 175 5.10 6.66 -16.74
CA LYS A 175 3.96 5.76 -17.01
C LYS A 175 4.00 4.57 -16.07
N VAL A 176 2.85 4.23 -15.50
CA VAL A 176 2.70 3.08 -14.61
C VAL A 176 1.40 2.35 -14.92
N ARG A 177 1.43 1.03 -14.82
CA ARG A 177 0.23 0.20 -14.86
C ARG A 177 -0.40 0.16 -13.47
N VAL A 178 -1.72 0.29 -13.42
CA VAL A 178 -2.50 0.23 -12.18
C VAL A 178 -3.53 -0.88 -12.30
N VAL A 179 -3.56 -1.78 -11.33
CA VAL A 179 -4.62 -2.81 -11.15
C VAL A 179 -5.52 -2.35 -10.01
N LEU A 180 -6.82 -2.32 -10.28
CA LEU A 180 -7.85 -1.90 -9.35
C LEU A 180 -8.46 -3.12 -8.66
N SER A 181 -8.55 -3.11 -7.35
CA SER A 181 -9.15 -4.21 -6.59
C SER A 181 -9.95 -3.72 -5.40
N GLY A 182 -11.00 -4.44 -5.07
CA GLY A 182 -11.61 -4.38 -3.75
C GLY A 182 -10.63 -4.83 -2.67
N PHE A 183 -10.99 -4.65 -1.40
CA PHE A 183 -10.15 -5.11 -0.30
C PHE A 183 -10.05 -6.64 -0.32
N ILE A 184 -8.85 -7.17 -0.57
CA ILE A 184 -8.59 -8.61 -0.78
C ILE A 184 -9.04 -9.48 0.41
N GLY A 185 -9.10 -8.94 1.62
CA GLY A 185 -9.62 -9.63 2.78
C GLY A 185 -11.13 -9.87 2.75
N ARG A 186 -11.89 -9.15 1.90
CA ARG A 186 -13.35 -9.19 1.83
C ARG A 186 -13.92 -9.69 0.50
N ILE A 187 -13.12 -9.73 -0.58
CA ILE A 187 -13.55 -10.33 -1.84
C ILE A 187 -13.56 -11.84 -1.72
N ASP A 188 -14.43 -12.49 -2.49
CA ASP A 188 -14.54 -13.94 -2.51
C ASP A 188 -13.35 -14.64 -3.20
N ASN A 189 -13.30 -15.96 -3.14
CA ASN A 189 -12.19 -16.71 -3.72
C ASN A 189 -12.16 -16.66 -5.26
N TYR A 190 -13.30 -16.50 -5.92
CA TYR A 190 -13.35 -16.38 -7.39
C TYR A 190 -12.79 -15.02 -7.83
N ALA A 191 -13.15 -13.96 -7.12
CA ALA A 191 -12.59 -12.61 -7.36
C ALA A 191 -11.07 -12.58 -7.08
N ARG A 192 -10.59 -13.24 -6.01
CA ARG A 192 -9.14 -13.37 -5.74
C ARG A 192 -8.42 -14.08 -6.88
N ARG A 193 -8.95 -15.20 -7.38
CA ARG A 193 -8.34 -15.94 -8.50
C ARG A 193 -8.30 -15.13 -9.79
N ARG A 194 -9.38 -14.37 -10.09
CA ARG A 194 -9.39 -13.48 -11.27
C ARG A 194 -8.36 -12.38 -11.14
N LEU A 195 -8.30 -11.73 -9.97
CA LEU A 195 -7.29 -10.73 -9.67
C LEU A 195 -5.86 -11.31 -9.80
N GLY A 196 -5.61 -12.50 -9.28
CA GLY A 196 -4.32 -13.18 -9.39
C GLY A 196 -3.91 -13.40 -10.84
N LYS A 197 -4.80 -13.95 -11.66
CA LYS A 197 -4.56 -14.15 -13.10
C LYS A 197 -4.26 -12.84 -13.83
N GLU A 198 -4.97 -11.76 -13.50
CA GLU A 198 -4.73 -10.45 -14.08
C GLU A 198 -3.35 -9.91 -13.68
N ILE A 199 -2.98 -10.00 -12.40
CA ILE A 199 -1.67 -9.57 -11.91
C ILE A 199 -0.55 -10.37 -12.60
N GLU A 200 -0.66 -11.70 -12.66
CA GLU A 200 0.34 -12.58 -13.26
C GLU A 200 0.59 -12.30 -14.74
N GLN A 201 -0.42 -11.86 -15.49
CA GLN A 201 -0.25 -11.39 -16.86
C GLN A 201 0.68 -10.19 -17.00
N TYR A 202 0.80 -9.37 -15.95
CA TYR A 202 1.68 -8.21 -15.93
C TYR A 202 3.04 -8.48 -15.32
N LEU A 203 3.16 -9.50 -14.47
CA LEU A 203 4.43 -9.92 -13.90
C LEU A 203 5.31 -10.69 -14.89
N ASN A 204 4.70 -11.32 -15.90
CA ASN A 204 5.38 -12.17 -16.89
C ASN A 204 5.73 -11.42 -18.19
N LYS A 205 5.61 -10.11 -18.23
CA LYS A 205 5.99 -9.24 -19.35
C LYS A 205 7.27 -8.47 -19.06
#